data_b14845e42392398f922c0e1a3f289f0e
#
_entry.id   b14845e42392398f922c0e1a3f289f0e
#
_cell.length_a   1.000
_cell.length_b   1.000
_cell.length_c   1.000
_cell.angle_alpha   90.00
_cell.angle_beta   90.00
_cell.angle_gamma   90.00
#
_symmetry.space_group_name_H-M   'P 1'
#
loop_
_entity.id
_entity.type
_entity.pdbx_description
1 polymer ?
#
loop_
_entity_poly.entity_id
_entity_poly.type
_entity_poly.pdbx_seq_one_letter_code
_entity_poly.pdbx_strand_id
1 'polypeptide(L)'
;MTAVGGLFFPQRKALGLESRRLTPSLIERVVWATAETRSHERAVVVLKRVGGNGVCSKTIGRVATEVGGELAALRDRAPNRSPAKLVPKSPEEPPKLAVVQCDGGRIRTRQPGQGPGVHAQAWRETKNACLVKMTHQTFESDPQPELPACFRDPAHVAELAERAVPEGLASPPPVVSPTKEQQEDWRPKRLVRTCLSSLVASRVFGQQMHRESRRRRFPEASHRAFLGDGLPWNWSIWKKHFRKFVPILDFIHALSYLYRAALVCQHDLPAAWECYLRWAQTCWSGNVGEVLPELRQWLG
;
A
#
# COMPACT_ATOMS: atom_id res chain seq x y z
N MET A 1 9.30 37.83 -41.98
CA MET A 1 9.97 37.03 -40.93
C MET A 1 10.25 37.94 -39.75
N THR A 2 9.37 37.99 -38.77
CA THR A 2 9.50 38.81 -37.57
C THR A 2 10.10 37.92 -36.47
N ALA A 3 11.35 38.20 -36.12
CA ALA A 3 12.02 37.60 -34.99
C ALA A 3 11.30 38.06 -33.70
N VAL A 4 10.62 37.12 -33.02
CA VAL A 4 10.11 37.36 -31.68
C VAL A 4 11.31 37.35 -30.75
N GLY A 5 11.74 38.57 -30.35
CA GLY A 5 12.81 38.76 -29.37
C GLY A 5 12.41 38.13 -28.05
N GLY A 6 12.99 36.99 -27.73
CA GLY A 6 12.83 36.33 -26.43
C GLY A 6 13.39 37.25 -25.33
N LEU A 7 12.56 37.72 -24.42
CA LEU A 7 12.98 38.48 -23.24
C LEU A 7 13.89 37.58 -22.39
N PHE A 8 15.17 37.98 -22.27
CA PHE A 8 16.16 37.32 -21.45
C PHE A 8 16.05 37.78 -19.99
N PHE A 9 15.71 36.85 -19.12
CA PHE A 9 15.65 37.04 -17.68
C PHE A 9 16.75 36.26 -16.97
N PRO A 10 17.95 36.84 -16.75
CA PRO A 10 19.08 36.11 -16.13
C PRO A 10 18.75 35.57 -14.73
N GLN A 11 17.90 36.27 -14.00
CA GLN A 11 17.43 35.83 -12.67
C GLN A 11 16.62 34.51 -12.73
N ARG A 12 15.94 34.21 -13.84
CA ARG A 12 15.19 32.96 -13.97
C ARG A 12 16.10 31.74 -13.92
N LYS A 13 17.28 31.85 -14.50
CA LYS A 13 18.30 30.78 -14.44
C LYS A 13 18.84 30.63 -13.03
N ALA A 14 19.23 31.71 -12.39
CA ALA A 14 19.73 31.72 -11.02
C ALA A 14 18.73 31.16 -9.99
N LEU A 15 17.43 31.39 -10.22
CA LEU A 15 16.33 30.93 -9.37
C LEU A 15 15.78 29.53 -9.79
N GLY A 16 16.33 28.89 -10.82
CA GLY A 16 15.83 27.58 -11.30
C GLY A 16 14.43 27.65 -11.90
N LEU A 17 14.00 28.81 -12.44
CA LEU A 17 12.64 29.02 -12.99
C LEU A 17 12.51 28.71 -14.49
N GLU A 18 13.53 28.14 -15.11
CA GLU A 18 13.60 28.00 -16.59
C GLU A 18 12.44 27.16 -17.15
N SER A 19 12.00 26.14 -16.43
CA SER A 19 10.95 25.22 -16.91
C SER A 19 9.61 25.36 -16.22
N ARG A 20 9.52 25.86 -14.99
CA ARG A 20 8.33 25.66 -14.15
C ARG A 20 7.70 26.91 -13.53
N ARG A 21 8.13 28.10 -13.76
CA ARG A 21 7.60 29.36 -13.14
C ARG A 21 7.46 29.33 -11.59
N LEU A 22 7.96 28.30 -10.92
CA LEU A 22 7.95 28.10 -9.47
C LEU A 22 9.38 27.77 -9.03
N THR A 23 9.77 28.28 -7.87
CA THR A 23 11.07 27.96 -7.29
C THR A 23 11.15 26.48 -6.89
N PRO A 24 12.33 25.84 -6.92
CA PRO A 24 12.50 24.46 -6.47
C PRO A 24 11.93 24.23 -5.07
N SER A 25 12.16 25.16 -4.12
CA SER A 25 11.63 25.06 -2.76
C SER A 25 10.09 25.08 -2.72
N LEU A 26 9.43 25.89 -3.57
CA LEU A 26 7.97 25.88 -3.64
C LEU A 26 7.44 24.61 -4.29
N ILE A 27 8.13 24.08 -5.31
CA ILE A 27 7.80 22.76 -5.92
C ILE A 27 7.85 21.66 -4.86
N GLU A 28 8.93 21.60 -4.07
CA GLU A 28 9.09 20.64 -2.98
C GLU A 28 7.92 20.72 -1.99
N ARG A 29 7.57 21.92 -1.51
CA ARG A 29 6.44 22.14 -0.61
C ARG A 29 5.11 21.71 -1.21
N VAL A 30 4.88 21.98 -2.50
CA VAL A 30 3.67 21.56 -3.23
C VAL A 30 3.59 20.03 -3.29
N VAL A 31 4.67 19.36 -3.67
CA VAL A 31 4.74 17.90 -3.76
C VAL A 31 4.52 17.27 -2.38
N TRP A 32 5.17 17.81 -1.35
CA TRP A 32 4.98 17.36 0.03
C TRP A 32 3.52 17.52 0.48
N ALA A 33 2.94 18.71 0.32
CA ALA A 33 1.55 18.95 0.71
C ALA A 33 0.56 18.03 -0.03
N THR A 34 0.85 17.73 -1.31
CA THR A 34 0.03 16.79 -2.09
C THR A 34 0.13 15.35 -1.58
N ALA A 35 1.31 14.94 -1.12
CA ALA A 35 1.53 13.61 -0.56
C ALA A 35 0.86 13.43 0.82
N GLU A 36 0.78 14.49 1.62
CA GLU A 36 0.20 14.47 2.97
C GLU A 36 -1.31 14.72 3.00
N THR A 37 -1.91 15.15 1.88
CA THR A 37 -3.34 15.49 1.84
C THR A 37 -4.11 14.60 0.86
N ARG A 38 -5.41 14.45 1.09
CA ARG A 38 -6.29 13.61 0.26
C ARG A 38 -6.79 14.29 -1.02
N SER A 39 -6.61 15.61 -1.14
CA SER A 39 -7.03 16.36 -2.33
C SER A 39 -6.15 17.57 -2.58
N HIS A 40 -6.15 18.07 -3.81
CA HIS A 40 -5.42 19.28 -4.18
C HIS A 40 -6.01 20.52 -3.49
N GLU A 41 -7.31 20.58 -3.24
CA GLU A 41 -7.99 21.67 -2.50
C GLU A 41 -7.48 21.70 -1.06
N ARG A 42 -7.32 20.54 -0.43
CA ARG A 42 -6.77 20.48 0.92
C ARG A 42 -5.30 20.90 0.95
N ALA A 43 -4.53 20.51 -0.05
CA ALA A 43 -3.14 20.96 -0.21
C ALA A 43 -3.04 22.50 -0.34
N VAL A 44 -3.96 23.16 -1.07
CA VAL A 44 -4.06 24.65 -1.12
C VAL A 44 -4.17 25.23 0.29
N VAL A 45 -5.09 24.67 1.10
CA VAL A 45 -5.32 25.17 2.48
C VAL A 45 -4.06 25.02 3.34
N VAL A 46 -3.40 23.85 3.25
CA VAL A 46 -2.16 23.59 4.01
C VAL A 46 -1.05 24.56 3.60
N LEU A 47 -0.78 24.70 2.30
CA LEU A 47 0.26 25.59 1.76
C LEU A 47 0.02 27.05 2.15
N LYS A 48 -1.24 27.49 2.13
CA LYS A 48 -1.59 28.85 2.54
C LYS A 48 -1.39 29.08 4.05
N ARG A 49 -1.83 28.13 4.89
CA ARG A 49 -1.74 28.26 6.36
C ARG A 49 -0.31 28.15 6.88
N VAL A 50 0.46 27.20 6.37
CA VAL A 50 1.80 26.87 6.89
C VAL A 50 2.90 27.69 6.20
N GLY A 51 2.76 27.93 4.90
CA GLY A 51 3.79 28.57 4.09
C GLY A 51 3.45 29.94 3.54
N GLY A 52 2.24 30.48 3.77
CA GLY A 52 1.79 31.74 3.19
C GLY A 52 1.65 31.72 1.67
N ASN A 53 1.79 30.57 1.03
CA ASN A 53 1.86 30.43 -0.43
C ASN A 53 0.45 30.28 -1.04
N GLY A 54 0.04 31.23 -1.86
CA GLY A 54 -1.21 31.20 -2.63
C GLY A 54 -1.04 30.42 -3.94
N VAL A 55 -1.10 29.10 -3.90
CA VAL A 55 -1.04 28.24 -5.10
C VAL A 55 -2.41 27.63 -5.32
N CYS A 56 -3.01 27.77 -6.52
CA CYS A 56 -4.33 27.19 -6.82
C CYS A 56 -4.25 25.67 -7.06
N SER A 57 -5.37 24.96 -6.84
CA SER A 57 -5.45 23.49 -6.95
C SER A 57 -5.05 22.98 -8.35
N LYS A 58 -5.38 23.71 -9.42
CA LYS A 58 -4.96 23.37 -10.78
C LYS A 58 -3.44 23.37 -10.95
N THR A 59 -2.75 24.34 -10.37
CA THR A 59 -1.27 24.43 -10.39
C THR A 59 -0.67 23.30 -9.56
N ILE A 60 -1.23 23.02 -8.39
CA ILE A 60 -0.82 21.89 -7.53
C ILE A 60 -0.92 20.58 -8.30
N GLY A 61 -2.07 20.31 -8.92
CA GLY A 61 -2.29 19.10 -9.71
C GLY A 61 -1.30 18.96 -10.88
N ARG A 62 -1.01 20.06 -11.58
CA ARG A 62 -0.02 20.05 -12.66
C ARG A 62 1.38 19.71 -12.14
N VAL A 63 1.84 20.38 -11.09
CA VAL A 63 3.16 20.14 -10.49
C VAL A 63 3.28 18.70 -9.97
N ALA A 64 2.25 18.21 -9.27
CA ALA A 64 2.23 16.83 -8.77
C ALA A 64 2.31 15.80 -9.91
N THR A 65 1.61 16.05 -11.02
CA THR A 65 1.63 15.17 -12.20
C THR A 65 3.00 15.20 -12.88
N GLU A 66 3.59 16.37 -13.06
CA GLU A 66 4.91 16.53 -13.69
C GLU A 66 6.00 15.85 -12.87
N VAL A 67 6.10 16.17 -11.59
CA VAL A 67 7.12 15.61 -10.68
C VAL A 67 6.90 14.11 -10.50
N GLY A 68 5.64 13.68 -10.30
CA GLY A 68 5.29 12.27 -10.19
C GLY A 68 5.66 11.48 -11.46
N GLY A 69 5.43 12.06 -12.63
CA GLY A 69 5.84 11.49 -13.92
C GLY A 69 7.35 11.36 -14.06
N GLU A 70 8.12 12.36 -13.66
CA GLU A 70 9.59 12.31 -13.65
C GLU A 70 10.12 11.25 -12.68
N LEU A 71 9.57 11.17 -11.47
CA LEU A 71 9.95 10.16 -10.49
C LEU A 71 9.62 8.74 -10.98
N ALA A 72 8.45 8.56 -11.60
CA ALA A 72 8.09 7.28 -12.22
C ALA A 72 9.05 6.92 -13.36
N ALA A 73 9.37 7.88 -14.23
CA ALA A 73 10.32 7.66 -15.33
C ALA A 73 11.73 7.33 -14.81
N LEU A 74 12.20 7.99 -13.74
CA LEU A 74 13.49 7.67 -13.10
C LEU A 74 13.46 6.26 -12.50
N ARG A 75 12.38 5.90 -11.81
CA ARG A 75 12.18 4.55 -11.28
C ARG A 75 12.22 3.50 -12.38
N ASP A 76 11.61 3.77 -13.52
CA ASP A 76 11.45 2.80 -14.61
C ASP A 76 12.63 2.78 -15.59
N ARG A 77 13.38 3.87 -15.67
CA ARG A 77 14.65 3.95 -16.43
C ARG A 77 15.78 3.11 -15.83
N ALA A 78 15.73 2.80 -14.55
CA ALA A 78 16.72 1.91 -13.95
C ALA A 78 16.70 0.59 -14.73
N PRO A 79 17.82 0.25 -15.45
CA PRO A 79 17.78 -0.71 -16.54
C PRO A 79 17.29 -2.07 -16.04
N ASN A 80 16.31 -2.65 -16.75
CA ASN A 80 15.84 -4.02 -16.55
C ASN A 80 16.98 -5.05 -16.68
N ARG A 81 18.16 -4.63 -17.10
CA ARG A 81 19.36 -5.44 -17.36
C ARG A 81 20.46 -5.29 -16.33
N SER A 82 20.35 -4.34 -15.39
CA SER A 82 21.38 -4.25 -14.37
C SER A 82 21.29 -5.43 -13.43
N PRO A 83 22.37 -6.24 -13.35
CA PRO A 83 22.49 -7.17 -12.25
C PRO A 83 22.23 -6.40 -10.96
N ALA A 84 21.63 -7.08 -10.04
CA ALA A 84 21.32 -6.53 -8.72
C ALA A 84 22.47 -5.77 -8.02
N LYS A 85 23.68 -5.84 -8.53
CA LYS A 85 24.89 -5.14 -8.06
C LYS A 85 24.92 -3.64 -8.34
N LEU A 86 24.15 -3.14 -9.32
CA LEU A 86 24.21 -1.75 -9.78
C LEU A 86 23.13 -0.83 -9.19
N VAL A 87 22.24 -1.35 -8.35
CA VAL A 87 21.31 -0.50 -7.61
C VAL A 87 22.06 0.11 -6.43
N PRO A 88 22.19 1.46 -6.35
CA PRO A 88 22.81 2.09 -5.20
C PRO A 88 22.06 1.67 -3.94
N LYS A 89 22.79 1.11 -2.98
CA LYS A 89 22.22 0.74 -1.69
C LYS A 89 22.10 1.98 -0.82
N SER A 90 21.08 2.00 0.04
CA SER A 90 21.03 2.97 1.13
C SER A 90 22.31 2.89 1.96
N PRO A 91 22.90 4.03 2.37
CA PRO A 91 24.02 4.04 3.31
C PRO A 91 23.65 3.51 4.70
N GLU A 92 22.33 3.46 5.00
CA GLU A 92 21.84 2.94 6.27
C GLU A 92 22.16 1.44 6.45
N GLU A 93 22.25 1.00 7.69
CA GLU A 93 22.39 -0.41 8.02
C GLU A 93 21.18 -1.23 7.54
N PRO A 94 21.38 -2.53 7.24
CA PRO A 94 20.27 -3.42 6.91
C PRO A 94 19.24 -3.42 8.04
N PRO A 95 17.94 -3.42 7.73
CA PRO A 95 16.92 -3.51 8.78
C PRO A 95 16.98 -4.86 9.49
N LYS A 96 16.66 -4.87 10.78
CA LYS A 96 16.51 -6.13 11.52
C LYS A 96 15.28 -6.91 11.06
N LEU A 97 14.15 -6.21 10.86
CA LEU A 97 12.93 -6.78 10.27
C LEU A 97 12.51 -5.98 9.03
N ALA A 98 12.41 -6.69 7.91
CA ALA A 98 11.92 -6.18 6.63
C ALA A 98 10.64 -6.88 6.23
N VAL A 99 9.58 -6.12 6.01
CA VAL A 99 8.29 -6.61 5.54
C VAL A 99 7.98 -6.02 4.17
N VAL A 100 7.65 -6.87 3.21
CA VAL A 100 7.18 -6.48 1.88
C VAL A 100 5.74 -6.92 1.78
N GLN A 101 4.83 -5.97 1.58
CA GLN A 101 3.41 -6.24 1.35
C GLN A 101 3.06 -5.93 -0.09
N CYS A 102 2.17 -6.72 -0.69
CA CYS A 102 1.56 -6.36 -1.96
C CYS A 102 0.07 -6.72 -1.96
N ASP A 103 -0.69 -5.85 -2.64
CA ASP A 103 -2.13 -5.89 -2.69
C ASP A 103 -2.63 -5.32 -4.02
N GLY A 104 -3.80 -5.77 -4.47
CA GLY A 104 -4.54 -5.22 -5.58
C GLY A 104 -5.47 -4.08 -5.15
N GLY A 105 -5.78 -3.21 -6.08
CA GLY A 105 -6.77 -2.16 -5.88
C GLY A 105 -7.40 -1.79 -7.20
N ARG A 106 -8.50 -1.04 -7.16
CA ARG A 106 -9.15 -0.51 -8.35
C ARG A 106 -9.24 1.00 -8.28
N ILE A 107 -8.89 1.67 -9.35
CA ILE A 107 -9.05 3.12 -9.51
C ILE A 107 -9.81 3.44 -10.79
N ARG A 108 -10.59 4.49 -10.73
CA ARG A 108 -11.16 5.06 -11.95
C ARG A 108 -10.13 5.94 -12.64
N THR A 109 -9.95 5.74 -13.93
CA THR A 109 -9.04 6.55 -14.74
C THR A 109 -9.82 7.37 -15.75
N ARG A 110 -9.27 8.54 -16.12
CA ARG A 110 -9.81 9.29 -17.26
C ARG A 110 -9.35 8.64 -18.54
N GLN A 111 -10.28 8.51 -19.49
CA GLN A 111 -9.96 8.03 -20.84
C GLN A 111 -9.84 9.21 -21.79
N PRO A 112 -8.82 9.27 -22.66
CA PRO A 112 -8.74 10.27 -23.71
C PRO A 112 -9.98 10.20 -24.63
N GLY A 113 -10.53 11.36 -25.01
CA GLY A 113 -11.67 11.46 -25.92
C GLY A 113 -13.06 11.30 -25.29
N GLN A 114 -13.16 10.96 -24.02
CA GLN A 114 -14.43 10.90 -23.30
C GLN A 114 -14.59 12.12 -22.42
N GLY A 115 -15.15 13.22 -22.85
CA GLY A 115 -15.53 14.41 -22.09
C GLY A 115 -15.00 14.61 -20.65
N PRO A 116 -15.40 15.66 -19.94
CA PRO A 116 -15.01 15.88 -18.56
C PRO A 116 -15.59 14.80 -17.62
N GLY A 117 -14.81 14.38 -16.63
CA GLY A 117 -15.25 13.44 -15.59
C GLY A 117 -14.63 12.05 -15.68
N VAL A 118 -15.21 11.11 -14.92
CA VAL A 118 -14.77 9.72 -14.84
C VAL A 118 -15.94 8.82 -15.22
N HIS A 119 -15.77 8.04 -16.27
CA HIS A 119 -16.82 7.20 -16.84
C HIS A 119 -16.81 5.78 -16.22
N ALA A 120 -17.98 5.12 -16.17
CA ALA A 120 -18.15 3.82 -15.47
C ALA A 120 -17.21 2.71 -15.99
N GLN A 121 -16.85 2.73 -17.28
CA GLN A 121 -15.98 1.72 -17.91
C GLN A 121 -14.47 1.96 -17.68
N ALA A 122 -14.08 3.01 -16.97
CA ALA A 122 -12.69 3.43 -16.81
C ALA A 122 -12.01 2.86 -15.55
N TRP A 123 -12.54 1.79 -14.96
CA TRP A 123 -11.90 1.12 -13.85
C TRP A 123 -10.65 0.35 -14.30
N ARG A 124 -9.54 0.58 -13.62
CA ARG A 124 -8.28 -0.14 -13.84
C ARG A 124 -7.77 -0.72 -12.53
N GLU A 125 -7.23 -1.93 -12.63
CA GLU A 125 -6.53 -2.55 -11.52
C GLU A 125 -5.20 -1.82 -11.25
N THR A 126 -4.98 -1.42 -10.03
CA THR A 126 -3.68 -0.98 -9.53
C THR A 126 -3.02 -2.12 -8.77
N LYS A 127 -1.69 -2.15 -8.81
CA LYS A 127 -0.87 -2.99 -7.95
C LYS A 127 -0.15 -2.09 -6.98
N ASN A 128 -0.32 -2.38 -5.70
CA ASN A 128 0.21 -1.58 -4.61
C ASN A 128 1.18 -2.43 -3.79
N ALA A 129 2.25 -1.83 -3.33
CA ALA A 129 3.17 -2.47 -2.40
C ALA A 129 3.63 -1.51 -1.32
N CYS A 130 3.84 -2.05 -0.13
CA CYS A 130 4.49 -1.37 0.96
C CYS A 130 5.75 -2.14 1.35
N LEU A 131 6.87 -1.44 1.40
CA LEU A 131 8.12 -1.94 1.93
C LEU A 131 8.35 -1.28 3.28
N VAL A 132 8.33 -2.06 4.34
CA VAL A 132 8.30 -1.57 5.73
C VAL A 132 9.52 -2.06 6.49
N LYS A 133 10.24 -1.14 7.12
CA LYS A 133 11.24 -1.41 8.14
C LYS A 133 10.56 -1.32 9.50
N MET A 134 10.69 -2.34 10.33
CA MET A 134 10.00 -2.43 11.62
C MET A 134 10.96 -2.75 12.76
N THR A 135 10.56 -2.39 13.99
CA THR A 135 11.14 -2.98 15.19
C THR A 135 10.75 -4.45 15.28
N HIS A 136 11.52 -5.25 16.00
CA HIS A 136 11.21 -6.66 16.23
C HIS A 136 11.57 -7.03 17.68
N GLN A 137 10.91 -8.07 18.16
CA GLN A 137 11.24 -8.77 19.39
C GLN A 137 11.11 -10.27 19.13
N THR A 138 11.96 -11.04 19.75
CA THR A 138 11.89 -12.50 19.73
C THR A 138 11.30 -12.97 21.05
N PHE A 139 10.38 -13.92 20.98
CA PHE A 139 9.74 -14.56 22.12
C PHE A 139 10.07 -16.05 22.11
N GLU A 140 10.19 -16.66 23.29
CA GLU A 140 10.41 -18.10 23.45
C GLU A 140 9.14 -18.91 23.15
N SER A 141 7.97 -18.31 23.41
CA SER A 141 6.65 -18.86 23.10
C SER A 141 5.81 -17.81 22.41
N ASP A 142 4.68 -18.21 21.81
CA ASP A 142 3.75 -17.28 21.19
C ASP A 142 3.20 -16.30 22.23
N PRO A 143 3.46 -14.98 22.10
CA PRO A 143 2.97 -13.98 23.03
C PRO A 143 1.46 -13.71 22.88
N GLN A 144 0.80 -14.20 21.83
CA GLN A 144 -0.63 -14.00 21.57
C GLN A 144 -1.27 -15.28 21.03
N PRO A 145 -1.41 -16.34 21.86
CA PRO A 145 -2.01 -17.60 21.42
C PRO A 145 -3.52 -17.48 21.15
N GLU A 146 -4.18 -16.51 21.77
CA GLU A 146 -5.60 -16.25 21.63
C GLU A 146 -5.90 -15.32 20.45
N LEU A 147 -6.98 -15.60 19.73
CA LEU A 147 -7.48 -14.70 18.68
C LEU A 147 -7.74 -13.31 19.26
N PRO A 148 -7.21 -12.22 18.70
CA PRO A 148 -7.41 -10.87 19.19
C PRO A 148 -8.88 -10.49 19.36
N ALA A 149 -9.20 -9.73 20.41
CA ALA A 149 -10.58 -9.36 20.76
C ALA A 149 -11.34 -8.67 19.63
N CYS A 150 -10.65 -7.86 18.81
CA CYS A 150 -11.26 -7.20 17.65
C CYS A 150 -11.81 -8.20 16.60
N PHE A 151 -11.23 -9.39 16.49
CA PHE A 151 -11.71 -10.45 15.60
C PHE A 151 -12.75 -11.37 16.26
N ARG A 152 -13.09 -11.09 17.51
CA ARG A 152 -14.20 -11.71 18.26
C ARG A 152 -15.38 -10.76 18.43
N ASP A 153 -15.38 -9.62 17.76
CA ASP A 153 -16.50 -8.66 17.69
C ASP A 153 -17.28 -8.86 16.39
N PRO A 154 -18.57 -9.29 16.45
CA PRO A 154 -19.37 -9.57 15.25
C PRO A 154 -19.53 -8.36 14.33
N ALA A 155 -19.71 -7.16 14.87
CA ALA A 155 -19.90 -5.95 14.09
C ALA A 155 -18.62 -5.60 13.32
N HIS A 156 -17.47 -5.69 13.99
CA HIS A 156 -16.17 -5.44 13.36
C HIS A 156 -15.84 -6.45 12.26
N VAL A 157 -16.12 -7.73 12.50
CA VAL A 157 -15.86 -8.80 11.51
C VAL A 157 -16.77 -8.68 10.30
N ALA A 158 -18.05 -8.35 10.51
CA ALA A 158 -18.99 -8.09 9.41
C ALA A 158 -18.51 -6.92 8.55
N GLU A 159 -18.07 -5.81 9.16
CA GLU A 159 -17.51 -4.67 8.44
C GLU A 159 -16.25 -5.04 7.64
N LEU A 160 -15.34 -5.85 8.20
CA LEU A 160 -14.17 -6.36 7.49
C LEU A 160 -14.56 -7.21 6.29
N ALA A 161 -15.56 -8.07 6.44
CA ALA A 161 -16.07 -8.93 5.38
C ALA A 161 -16.72 -8.14 4.25
N GLU A 162 -17.46 -7.07 4.55
CA GLU A 162 -18.02 -6.16 3.54
C GLU A 162 -16.95 -5.42 2.76
N ARG A 163 -15.90 -4.94 3.43
CA ARG A 163 -14.78 -4.22 2.79
C ARG A 163 -13.93 -5.12 1.88
N ALA A 164 -13.86 -6.40 2.15
CA ALA A 164 -13.14 -7.37 1.33
C ALA A 164 -13.86 -7.69 0.00
N VAL A 165 -15.08 -7.14 -0.22
CA VAL A 165 -15.77 -7.24 -1.54
C VAL A 165 -15.20 -6.22 -2.50
N PRO A 166 -14.83 -6.59 -3.73
CA PRO A 166 -14.33 -5.66 -4.76
C PRO A 166 -15.42 -4.77 -5.37
N GLU A 167 -16.51 -4.50 -4.72
CA GLU A 167 -17.58 -3.67 -5.26
C GLU A 167 -17.54 -2.25 -4.68
N GLY A 168 -17.48 -1.32 -5.62
CA GLY A 168 -17.45 0.09 -5.56
C GLY A 168 -17.94 0.81 -4.30
N LEU A 169 -17.14 1.80 -3.87
CA LEU A 169 -17.49 2.86 -2.92
C LEU A 169 -17.71 2.44 -1.46
N ALA A 170 -16.69 1.85 -0.84
CA ALA A 170 -16.61 1.92 0.61
C ALA A 170 -16.12 3.32 1.01
N SER A 171 -16.91 4.01 1.80
CA SER A 171 -16.49 5.22 2.53
C SER A 171 -15.25 4.92 3.38
N PRO A 172 -14.34 5.89 3.56
CA PRO A 172 -13.18 5.67 4.42
C PRO A 172 -13.66 5.33 5.84
N PRO A 173 -12.99 4.37 6.51
CA PRO A 173 -13.37 3.97 7.85
C PRO A 173 -13.32 5.15 8.81
N PRO A 174 -14.22 5.22 9.78
CA PRO A 174 -14.02 6.09 10.92
C PRO A 174 -12.70 5.68 11.58
N VAL A 175 -11.88 6.67 11.89
CA VAL A 175 -10.66 6.46 12.68
C VAL A 175 -11.13 6.07 14.09
N VAL A 176 -11.17 4.77 14.37
CA VAL A 176 -11.38 4.30 15.72
C VAL A 176 -10.12 4.65 16.50
N SER A 177 -10.21 5.66 17.34
CA SER A 177 -9.18 5.97 18.32
C SER A 177 -9.05 4.75 19.25
N PRO A 178 -7.85 4.24 19.51
CA PRO A 178 -7.69 3.13 20.44
C PRO A 178 -8.19 3.58 21.80
N THR A 179 -9.16 2.85 22.35
CA THR A 179 -9.62 3.01 23.73
C THR A 179 -8.41 2.77 24.63
N LYS A 180 -8.05 3.76 25.43
CA LYS A 180 -7.02 3.64 26.46
C LYS A 180 -7.51 2.62 27.48
N GLU A 181 -6.68 1.64 27.74
CA GLU A 181 -6.56 0.72 28.88
C GLU A 181 -6.43 -0.73 28.40
N GLN A 182 -5.24 -1.06 27.95
CA GLN A 182 -4.71 -2.42 28.02
C GLN A 182 -3.21 -2.28 28.24
N GLN A 183 -2.65 -3.07 29.17
CA GLN A 183 -1.22 -3.24 29.38
C GLN A 183 -0.49 -3.13 28.04
N GLU A 184 0.61 -2.37 28.00
CA GLU A 184 1.38 -2.17 26.78
C GLU A 184 2.02 -3.50 26.33
N ASP A 185 1.23 -4.38 25.77
CA ASP A 185 1.71 -5.51 25.01
C ASP A 185 2.64 -4.98 23.93
N TRP A 186 3.86 -5.49 23.89
CA TRP A 186 4.80 -5.06 22.88
C TRP A 186 4.20 -5.19 21.49
N ARG A 187 4.25 -4.11 20.72
CA ARG A 187 3.79 -4.08 19.34
C ARG A 187 4.89 -3.62 18.41
N PRO A 188 5.08 -4.25 17.25
CA PRO A 188 6.08 -3.84 16.29
C PRO A 188 5.77 -2.43 15.77
N LYS A 189 6.75 -1.52 15.87
CA LYS A 189 6.62 -0.14 15.39
C LYS A 189 7.19 -0.03 13.99
N ARG A 190 6.47 0.65 13.10
CA ARG A 190 6.97 1.02 11.77
C ARG A 190 8.02 2.11 11.92
N LEU A 191 9.22 1.85 11.44
CA LEU A 191 10.31 2.83 11.41
C LEU A 191 10.29 3.62 10.10
N VAL A 192 10.20 2.92 8.97
CA VAL A 192 10.15 3.53 7.64
C VAL A 192 9.16 2.75 6.78
N ARG A 193 8.39 3.46 5.96
CA ARG A 193 7.48 2.89 4.97
C ARG A 193 7.74 3.50 3.60
N THR A 194 7.88 2.67 2.58
CA THR A 194 7.90 3.09 1.18
C THR A 194 6.74 2.44 0.46
N CYS A 195 5.97 3.25 -0.24
CA CYS A 195 4.86 2.77 -1.05
C CYS A 195 5.23 2.80 -2.54
N LEU A 196 4.81 1.77 -3.26
CA LEU A 196 4.85 1.70 -4.71
C LEU A 196 3.44 1.43 -5.21
N SER A 197 3.02 2.16 -6.23
CA SER A 197 1.76 1.90 -6.93
C SER A 197 1.99 1.94 -8.44
N SER A 198 1.32 1.06 -9.17
CA SER A 198 1.48 0.98 -10.62
C SER A 198 0.27 0.34 -11.29
N LEU A 199 0.07 0.70 -12.56
CA LEU A 199 -0.91 0.07 -13.46
C LEU A 199 -0.27 -0.98 -14.38
N VAL A 200 1.01 -1.26 -14.22
CA VAL A 200 1.74 -2.22 -15.06
C VAL A 200 1.39 -3.68 -14.71
N ALA A 201 1.71 -4.60 -15.62
CA ALA A 201 1.55 -6.03 -15.36
C ALA A 201 2.36 -6.48 -14.12
N SER A 202 1.86 -7.48 -13.41
CA SER A 202 2.46 -8.01 -12.16
C SER A 202 3.93 -8.40 -12.30
N ARG A 203 4.33 -8.91 -13.48
CA ARG A 203 5.72 -9.25 -13.78
C ARG A 203 6.64 -8.03 -13.69
N VAL A 204 6.22 -6.89 -14.24
CA VAL A 204 6.99 -5.63 -14.21
C VAL A 204 6.94 -5.03 -12.81
N PHE A 205 5.77 -5.06 -12.18
CA PHE A 205 5.59 -4.58 -10.82
C PHE A 205 6.49 -5.34 -9.82
N GLY A 206 6.57 -6.65 -9.92
CA GLY A 206 7.48 -7.46 -9.10
C GLY A 206 8.96 -7.07 -9.26
N GLN A 207 9.38 -6.69 -10.48
CA GLN A 207 10.72 -6.14 -10.71
C GLN A 207 10.93 -4.78 -10.03
N GLN A 208 9.91 -3.90 -10.05
CA GLN A 208 9.96 -2.61 -9.36
C GLN A 208 10.09 -2.82 -7.84
N MET A 209 9.26 -3.70 -7.25
CA MET A 209 9.34 -4.08 -5.83
C MET A 209 10.71 -4.64 -5.46
N HIS A 210 11.23 -5.56 -6.26
CA HIS A 210 12.53 -6.18 -6.01
C HIS A 210 13.67 -5.17 -6.04
N ARG A 211 13.68 -4.26 -7.03
CA ARG A 211 14.69 -3.18 -7.09
C ARG A 211 14.65 -2.30 -5.86
N GLU A 212 13.46 -1.86 -5.45
CA GLU A 212 13.31 -1.00 -4.27
C GLU A 212 13.72 -1.73 -2.99
N SER A 213 13.36 -3.00 -2.84
CA SER A 213 13.79 -3.82 -1.69
C SER A 213 15.30 -3.94 -1.58
N ARG A 214 15.98 -4.11 -2.72
CA ARG A 214 17.46 -4.15 -2.76
C ARG A 214 18.09 -2.80 -2.43
N ARG A 215 17.53 -1.71 -2.96
CA ARG A 215 17.98 -0.35 -2.63
C ARG A 215 17.95 -0.12 -1.13
N ARG A 216 16.95 -0.65 -0.44
CA ARG A 216 16.76 -0.53 1.01
C ARG A 216 17.41 -1.65 1.81
N ARG A 217 18.19 -2.49 1.18
CA ARG A 217 18.93 -3.60 1.82
C ARG A 217 18.04 -4.63 2.51
N PHE A 218 16.77 -4.77 2.09
CA PHE A 218 15.81 -5.73 2.65
C PHE A 218 16.26 -7.20 2.52
N PRO A 219 16.91 -7.64 1.40
CA PRO A 219 17.45 -8.99 1.33
C PRO A 219 18.54 -9.31 2.36
N GLU A 220 19.14 -8.27 2.96
CA GLU A 220 20.19 -8.38 3.98
C GLU A 220 19.60 -8.34 5.41
N ALA A 221 18.30 -8.12 5.57
CA ALA A 221 17.62 -8.11 6.85
C ALA A 221 17.75 -9.47 7.57
N SER A 222 17.83 -9.44 8.91
CA SER A 222 17.86 -10.66 9.73
C SER A 222 16.55 -11.45 9.61
N HIS A 223 15.43 -10.74 9.68
CA HIS A 223 14.08 -11.29 9.54
C HIS A 223 13.38 -10.66 8.34
N ARG A 224 12.69 -11.49 7.55
CA ARG A 224 12.10 -11.08 6.28
C ARG A 224 10.74 -11.71 6.09
N ALA A 225 9.71 -10.92 5.84
CA ALA A 225 8.36 -11.38 5.57
C ALA A 225 7.82 -10.80 4.26
N PHE A 226 7.05 -11.58 3.55
CA PHE A 226 6.28 -11.17 2.38
C PHE A 226 4.80 -11.42 2.65
N LEU A 227 4.00 -10.36 2.68
CA LEU A 227 2.57 -10.40 2.95
C LEU A 227 1.78 -10.18 1.67
N GLY A 228 0.80 -11.03 1.40
CA GLY A 228 -0.10 -10.94 0.25
C GLY A 228 -1.52 -11.36 0.60
N ASP A 229 -2.50 -10.87 -0.17
CA ASP A 229 -3.94 -11.12 -0.01
C ASP A 229 -4.41 -12.51 -0.52
N GLY A 230 -3.51 -13.30 -1.08
CA GLY A 230 -3.81 -14.64 -1.60
C GLY A 230 -3.97 -14.71 -3.11
N LEU A 231 -4.03 -13.59 -3.83
CA LEU A 231 -4.12 -13.60 -5.29
C LEU A 231 -2.90 -14.30 -5.93
N PRO A 232 -3.10 -15.10 -7.00
CA PRO A 232 -2.02 -15.87 -7.62
C PRO A 232 -0.81 -15.04 -8.06
N TRP A 233 -1.03 -13.79 -8.47
CA TRP A 233 0.06 -12.92 -8.91
C TRP A 233 0.97 -12.48 -7.75
N ASN A 234 0.46 -12.36 -6.51
CA ASN A 234 1.26 -12.06 -5.32
C ASN A 234 2.29 -13.16 -5.08
N TRP A 235 1.82 -14.41 -5.11
CA TRP A 235 2.69 -15.58 -4.93
C TRP A 235 3.66 -15.78 -6.09
N SER A 236 3.28 -15.39 -7.30
CA SER A 236 4.19 -15.39 -8.45
C SER A 236 5.35 -14.40 -8.25
N ILE A 237 5.06 -13.21 -7.70
CA ILE A 237 6.07 -12.21 -7.34
C ILE A 237 6.97 -12.75 -6.21
N TRP A 238 6.36 -13.31 -5.16
CA TRP A 238 7.11 -13.91 -4.06
C TRP A 238 8.05 -15.01 -4.55
N LYS A 239 7.54 -15.99 -5.29
CA LYS A 239 8.33 -17.10 -5.84
C LYS A 239 9.53 -16.62 -6.65
N LYS A 240 9.36 -15.56 -7.45
CA LYS A 240 10.39 -15.06 -8.36
C LYS A 240 11.39 -14.16 -7.69
N HIS A 241 10.97 -13.30 -6.77
CA HIS A 241 11.78 -12.20 -6.28
C HIS A 241 12.06 -12.24 -4.77
N PHE A 242 11.21 -12.93 -3.99
CA PHE A 242 11.23 -12.89 -2.52
C PHE A 242 11.24 -14.28 -1.88
N ARG A 243 11.74 -15.32 -2.54
CA ARG A 243 11.76 -16.72 -2.03
C ARG A 243 12.39 -16.88 -0.65
N LYS A 244 13.30 -15.99 -0.27
CA LYS A 244 13.97 -16.00 1.04
C LYS A 244 13.18 -15.24 2.12
N PHE A 245 12.04 -14.71 1.79
CA PHE A 245 11.10 -14.05 2.71
C PHE A 245 10.05 -15.06 3.13
N VAL A 246 9.71 -15.09 4.41
CA VAL A 246 8.62 -15.92 4.91
C VAL A 246 7.30 -15.45 4.28
N PRO A 247 6.59 -16.29 3.54
CA PRO A 247 5.31 -15.92 2.96
C PRO A 247 4.24 -15.91 4.05
N ILE A 248 3.48 -14.84 4.10
CA ILE A 248 2.39 -14.65 5.07
C ILE A 248 1.13 -14.27 4.28
N LEU A 249 0.05 -15.01 4.48
CA LEU A 249 -1.27 -14.62 3.99
C LEU A 249 -1.81 -13.48 4.86
N ASP A 250 -2.38 -12.46 4.24
CA ASP A 250 -3.08 -11.41 4.99
C ASP A 250 -4.25 -12.02 5.76
N PHE A 251 -4.12 -11.99 7.08
CA PHE A 251 -5.06 -12.66 7.97
C PHE A 251 -6.44 -12.00 7.95
N ILE A 252 -6.54 -10.69 7.72
CA ILE A 252 -7.83 -9.98 7.59
C ILE A 252 -8.61 -10.54 6.39
N HIS A 253 -7.94 -10.77 5.26
CA HIS A 253 -8.57 -11.41 4.11
C HIS A 253 -9.01 -12.84 4.42
N ALA A 254 -8.16 -13.63 5.09
CA ALA A 254 -8.51 -14.99 5.51
C ALA A 254 -9.75 -15.00 6.40
N LEU A 255 -9.81 -14.12 7.42
CA LEU A 255 -10.97 -13.98 8.30
C LEU A 255 -12.25 -13.63 7.55
N SER A 256 -12.15 -12.71 6.58
CA SER A 256 -13.30 -12.32 5.75
C SER A 256 -13.86 -13.49 4.96
N TYR A 257 -13.00 -14.36 4.43
CA TYR A 257 -13.43 -15.57 3.74
C TYR A 257 -14.03 -16.60 4.71
N LEU A 258 -13.42 -16.82 5.88
CA LEU A 258 -13.93 -17.72 6.90
C LEU A 258 -15.31 -17.31 7.37
N TYR A 259 -15.53 -16.04 7.66
CA TYR A 259 -16.82 -15.51 8.08
C TYR A 259 -17.91 -15.72 7.02
N ARG A 260 -17.62 -15.41 5.77
CA ARG A 260 -18.55 -15.64 4.66
C ARG A 260 -18.86 -17.11 4.45
N ALA A 261 -17.85 -17.98 4.54
CA ALA A 261 -18.04 -19.42 4.46
C ALA A 261 -18.96 -19.89 5.59
N ALA A 262 -18.73 -19.43 6.83
CA ALA A 262 -19.57 -19.78 7.96
C ALA A 262 -21.04 -19.36 7.75
N LEU A 263 -21.29 -18.16 7.20
CA LEU A 263 -22.65 -17.68 6.87
C LEU A 263 -23.35 -18.54 5.80
N VAL A 264 -22.61 -19.15 4.91
CA VAL A 264 -23.17 -20.04 3.87
C VAL A 264 -23.38 -21.46 4.41
N CYS A 265 -22.46 -21.95 5.24
CA CYS A 265 -22.48 -23.31 5.76
C CYS A 265 -23.47 -23.53 6.91
N GLN A 266 -23.89 -22.49 7.61
CA GLN A 266 -24.76 -22.60 8.79
C GLN A 266 -26.17 -22.04 8.52
N HIS A 267 -27.16 -22.57 9.24
CA HIS A 267 -28.56 -22.21 9.02
C HIS A 267 -29.00 -20.92 9.71
N ASP A 268 -28.27 -20.49 10.73
CA ASP A 268 -28.57 -19.28 11.48
C ASP A 268 -27.32 -18.49 11.86
N LEU A 269 -27.50 -17.24 12.23
CA LEU A 269 -26.41 -16.32 12.56
C LEU A 269 -25.60 -16.74 13.81
N PRO A 270 -26.21 -17.23 14.90
CA PRO A 270 -25.46 -17.71 16.05
C PRO A 270 -24.56 -18.89 15.72
N ALA A 271 -25.06 -19.93 15.02
CA ALA A 271 -24.27 -21.07 14.60
C ALA A 271 -23.14 -20.67 13.63
N ALA A 272 -23.43 -19.75 12.70
CA ALA A 272 -22.41 -19.19 11.80
C ALA A 272 -21.31 -18.45 12.57
N TRP A 273 -21.67 -17.70 13.59
CA TRP A 273 -20.69 -16.99 14.40
C TRP A 273 -19.80 -17.94 15.22
N GLU A 274 -20.38 -18.95 15.86
CA GLU A 274 -19.60 -19.98 16.57
C GLU A 274 -18.66 -20.74 15.64
N CYS A 275 -19.14 -21.10 14.48
CA CYS A 275 -18.33 -21.75 13.44
C CYS A 275 -17.15 -20.87 13.00
N TYR A 276 -17.42 -19.58 12.74
CA TYR A 276 -16.38 -18.61 12.40
C TYR A 276 -15.33 -18.50 13.51
N LEU A 277 -15.74 -18.33 14.77
CA LEU A 277 -14.82 -18.19 15.91
C LEU A 277 -13.90 -19.41 16.03
N ARG A 278 -14.45 -20.61 15.90
CA ARG A 278 -13.69 -21.85 15.94
C ARG A 278 -12.67 -21.91 14.79
N TRP A 279 -13.09 -21.66 13.57
CA TRP A 279 -12.19 -21.67 12.41
C TRP A 279 -11.13 -20.57 12.49
N ALA A 280 -11.51 -19.37 12.92
CA ALA A 280 -10.59 -18.25 13.07
C ALA A 280 -9.52 -18.53 14.13
N GLN A 281 -9.89 -19.07 15.29
CA GLN A 281 -8.96 -19.48 16.35
C GLN A 281 -8.03 -20.60 15.86
N THR A 282 -8.58 -21.62 15.18
CA THR A 282 -7.78 -22.72 14.62
C THR A 282 -6.75 -22.22 13.61
N CYS A 283 -7.17 -21.30 12.71
CA CYS A 283 -6.24 -20.68 11.76
C CYS A 283 -5.21 -19.77 12.47
N TRP A 284 -5.61 -19.04 13.49
CA TRP A 284 -4.72 -18.19 14.29
C TRP A 284 -3.61 -19.02 14.96
N SER A 285 -3.97 -20.17 15.48
CA SER A 285 -3.04 -21.14 16.10
C SER A 285 -2.17 -21.90 15.08
N GLY A 286 -2.28 -21.59 13.77
CA GLY A 286 -1.49 -22.26 12.71
C GLY A 286 -2.05 -23.59 12.22
N ASN A 287 -3.18 -24.05 12.72
CA ASN A 287 -3.78 -25.36 12.43
C ASN A 287 -4.78 -25.32 11.27
N VAL A 288 -4.49 -24.54 10.22
CA VAL A 288 -5.37 -24.40 9.04
C VAL A 288 -5.72 -25.73 8.37
N GLY A 289 -4.87 -26.74 8.55
CA GLY A 289 -5.10 -28.10 8.04
C GLY A 289 -6.35 -28.78 8.62
N GLU A 290 -6.85 -28.35 9.77
CA GLU A 290 -8.07 -28.86 10.39
C GLU A 290 -9.33 -28.20 9.80
N VAL A 291 -9.22 -26.94 9.39
CA VAL A 291 -10.34 -26.18 8.80
C VAL A 291 -10.61 -26.55 7.33
N LEU A 292 -9.56 -26.83 6.57
CA LEU A 292 -9.69 -27.11 5.14
C LEU A 292 -10.56 -28.35 4.80
N PRO A 293 -10.49 -29.49 5.53
CA PRO A 293 -11.38 -30.62 5.29
C PRO A 293 -12.85 -30.28 5.55
N GLU A 294 -13.14 -29.54 6.61
CA GLU A 294 -14.51 -29.10 6.90
C GLU A 294 -15.06 -28.24 5.77
N LEU A 295 -14.31 -27.24 5.31
CA LEU A 295 -14.72 -26.41 4.18
C LEU A 295 -14.94 -27.19 2.90
N ARG A 296 -14.17 -28.26 2.65
CA ARG A 296 -14.33 -29.11 1.47
C ARG A 296 -15.62 -29.92 1.50
N GLN A 297 -16.11 -30.32 2.68
CA GLN A 297 -17.38 -31.06 2.81
C GLN A 297 -18.58 -30.24 2.32
N TRP A 298 -18.50 -28.92 2.35
CA TRP A 298 -19.55 -28.02 1.87
C TRP A 298 -19.45 -27.68 0.38
N LEU A 299 -18.37 -28.05 -0.28
CA LEU A 299 -18.14 -27.81 -1.71
C LEU A 299 -18.54 -29.00 -2.59
N GLY A 300 -18.81 -30.17 -1.97
CA GLY A 300 -19.20 -31.39 -2.66
C GLY A 300 -20.65 -31.60 -2.70
#